data_8e97c9ee3d0f6d0c854ec358b4f166f8
#
_entry.id   8e97c9ee3d0f6d0c854ec358b4f166f8
#
_cell.length_a   1.000
_cell.length_b   1.000
_cell.length_c   1.000
_cell.angle_alpha   90.00
_cell.angle_beta   90.00
_cell.angle_gamma   90.00
#
_symmetry.space_group_name_H-M   'P 1'
#
loop_
_entity.id
_entity.type
_entity.pdbx_description
1 polymer ?
#
loop_
_entity_poly.entity_id
_entity_poly.type
_entity_poly.pdbx_seq_one_letter_code
_entity_poly.pdbx_strand_id
1 'polypeptide(L)' 'AVGKAKEQWGLLTDDDLDVVAGRREQLAGKIQERYGGALHDAEKQIAEWQRTATDWFLPKASKP' A
#
# COMPACT_ATOMS: atom_id res chain seq x y z
N ALA A 1 5.00 9.13 -1.63
CA ALA A 1 5.83 8.75 -2.75
C ALA A 1 6.08 7.26 -2.76
N VAL A 2 6.46 6.77 -3.93
CA VAL A 2 6.69 5.35 -4.15
C VAL A 2 7.73 4.79 -3.19
N GLY A 3 8.75 5.58 -2.90
CA GLY A 3 9.84 5.13 -2.04
C GLY A 3 9.40 4.71 -0.65
N LYS A 4 8.39 5.37 -0.10
CA LYS A 4 7.93 5.03 1.24
C LYS A 4 7.33 3.64 1.30
N ALA A 5 6.51 3.29 0.32
CA ALA A 5 5.92 1.97 0.27
C ALA A 5 6.99 0.91 0.08
N LYS A 6 7.98 1.19 -0.74
CA LYS A 6 9.05 0.25 -1.00
C LYS A 6 9.93 0.04 0.22
N GLU A 7 10.11 1.06 1.03
CA GLU A 7 10.84 0.92 2.28
C GLU A 7 10.11 0.00 3.25
N GLN A 8 8.80 0.13 3.29
CA GLN A 8 8.00 -0.67 4.21
C GLN A 8 7.87 -2.11 3.73
N TRP A 9 7.67 -2.28 2.44
CA TRP A 9 7.48 -3.61 1.86
C TRP A 9 8.50 -3.83 0.75
N GLY A 10 9.68 -4.30 1.14
CA GLY A 10 10.80 -4.44 0.22
C GLY A 10 10.59 -5.45 -0.90
N LEU A 11 9.66 -6.39 -0.73
CA LEU A 11 9.38 -7.37 -1.76
C LEU A 11 8.55 -6.81 -2.92
N LEU A 12 7.95 -5.64 -2.74
CA LEU A 12 7.19 -5.02 -3.81
C LEU A 12 8.14 -4.40 -4.81
N THR A 13 7.88 -4.63 -6.10
CA THR A 13 8.70 -4.06 -7.15
C THR A 13 8.14 -2.70 -7.56
N ASP A 14 8.93 -1.98 -8.35
CA ASP A 14 8.46 -0.71 -8.89
C ASP A 14 7.22 -0.90 -9.75
N ASP A 15 7.17 -2.01 -10.51
CA ASP A 15 6.00 -2.31 -11.32
C ASP A 15 4.77 -2.55 -10.45
N ASP A 16 4.96 -3.25 -9.32
CA ASP A 16 3.85 -3.45 -8.39
C ASP A 16 3.30 -2.13 -7.91
N LEU A 17 4.20 -1.21 -7.57
CA LEU A 17 3.79 0.08 -7.04
C LEU A 17 3.14 0.95 -8.11
N ASP A 18 3.54 0.79 -9.35
CA ASP A 18 2.87 1.48 -10.46
C ASP A 18 1.42 1.02 -10.56
N VAL A 19 1.19 -0.28 -10.43
CA VAL A 19 -0.18 -0.80 -10.47
C VAL A 19 -0.99 -0.28 -9.29
N VAL A 20 -0.37 -0.22 -8.14
CA VAL A 20 -1.03 0.27 -6.93
C VAL A 20 -1.47 1.71 -7.09
N ALA A 21 -0.57 2.56 -7.59
CA ALA A 21 -0.87 3.97 -7.88
C ALA A 21 -1.52 4.69 -6.69
N GLY A 22 -1.06 4.37 -5.47
CA GLY A 22 -1.56 5.03 -4.28
C GLY A 22 -2.91 4.54 -3.79
N ARG A 23 -3.40 3.42 -4.30
CA ARG A 23 -4.69 2.87 -3.90
C ARG A 23 -4.51 1.78 -2.86
N ARG A 24 -5.25 1.90 -1.76
CA ARG A 24 -5.13 0.97 -0.66
C ARG A 24 -5.43 -0.46 -1.04
N GLU A 25 -6.53 -0.67 -1.74
CA GLU A 25 -6.94 -2.02 -2.10
C GLU A 25 -5.89 -2.70 -2.96
N GLN A 26 -5.33 -1.94 -3.89
CA GLN A 26 -4.30 -2.50 -4.76
C GLN A 26 -3.03 -2.81 -3.97
N LEU A 27 -2.69 -1.95 -3.03
CA LEU A 27 -1.52 -2.18 -2.20
C LEU A 27 -1.71 -3.43 -1.35
N ALA A 28 -2.88 -3.60 -0.75
CA ALA A 28 -3.16 -4.79 0.06
C ALA A 28 -3.04 -6.04 -0.79
N GLY A 29 -3.55 -6.00 -2.00
CA GLY A 29 -3.47 -7.14 -2.90
C GLY A 29 -2.04 -7.50 -3.25
N LYS A 30 -1.20 -6.51 -3.47
CA LYS A 30 0.20 -6.77 -3.79
C LYS A 30 0.96 -7.31 -2.59
N ILE A 31 0.69 -6.79 -1.40
CA ILE A 31 1.31 -7.31 -0.20
C ILE A 31 0.93 -8.77 0.00
N GLN A 32 -0.34 -9.09 -0.18
CA GLN A 32 -0.80 -10.46 -0.04
C GLN A 32 -0.12 -11.36 -1.06
N GLU A 33 0.01 -10.89 -2.28
CA GLU A 33 0.61 -11.64 -3.36
C GLU A 33 2.09 -11.93 -3.10
N ARG A 34 2.83 -10.92 -2.63
CA ARG A 34 4.27 -11.05 -2.46
C ARG A 34 4.66 -11.70 -1.14
N TYR A 35 3.89 -11.47 -0.10
CA TYR A 35 4.22 -11.99 1.23
C TYR A 35 3.40 -13.21 1.61
N GLY A 36 2.32 -13.49 0.88
CA GLY A 36 1.55 -14.69 1.08
C GLY A 36 0.67 -14.71 2.31
N GLY A 37 0.40 -13.56 2.88
CA GLY A 37 -0.44 -13.50 4.07
C GLY A 37 -1.91 -13.32 3.73
N ALA A 38 -2.72 -13.22 4.77
CA ALA A 38 -4.13 -12.95 4.59
C ALA A 38 -4.36 -11.50 4.22
N LEU A 39 -5.42 -11.25 3.48
CA LEU A 39 -5.75 -9.88 3.10
C LEU A 39 -5.97 -9.00 4.32
N HIS A 40 -6.61 -9.55 5.34
CA HIS A 40 -6.87 -8.80 6.56
C HIS A 40 -5.56 -8.32 7.21
N ASP A 41 -4.55 -9.16 7.22
CA ASP A 41 -3.26 -8.79 7.78
C ASP A 41 -2.60 -7.70 6.96
N ALA A 42 -2.70 -7.79 5.64
CA ALA A 42 -2.15 -6.76 4.78
C ALA A 42 -2.83 -5.42 5.03
N GLU A 43 -4.14 -5.44 5.15
CA GLU A 43 -4.89 -4.20 5.41
C GLU A 43 -4.52 -3.60 6.75
N LYS A 44 -4.29 -4.45 7.74
CA LYS A 44 -3.89 -3.99 9.06
C LYS A 44 -2.52 -3.30 9.01
N GLN A 45 -1.59 -3.89 8.30
CA GLN A 45 -0.27 -3.28 8.14
C GLN A 45 -0.37 -1.93 7.47
N ILE A 46 -1.21 -1.85 6.44
CA ILE A 46 -1.38 -0.60 5.72
C ILE A 46 -2.00 0.46 6.63
N ALA A 47 -2.98 0.08 7.43
CA ALA A 47 -3.64 1.02 8.31
C ALA A 47 -2.66 1.63 9.30
N GLU A 48 -1.75 0.84 9.82
CA GLU A 48 -0.74 1.35 10.72
C GLU A 48 0.29 2.20 10.01
N TRP A 49 0.70 1.76 8.83
CA TRP A 49 1.71 2.47 8.08
C TRP A 49 1.20 3.83 7.60
N GLN A 50 -0.05 3.91 7.19
CA GLN A 50 -0.56 5.17 6.63
C GLN A 50 -0.66 6.27 7.69
N ARG A 51 -0.52 5.94 8.95
CA ARG A 51 -0.50 6.96 9.98
C ARG A 51 0.71 7.88 9.83
N THR A 52 1.78 7.37 9.23
CA THR A 52 2.96 8.17 8.97
C THR A 52 3.14 8.50 7.50
N ALA A 53 2.39 7.87 6.63
CA ALA A 53 2.52 8.07 5.19
C ALA A 53 1.18 8.45 4.56
N THR A 54 0.45 9.33 5.22
CA THR A 54 -0.89 9.69 4.78
C THR A 54 -0.90 10.36 3.42
N ASP A 55 0.18 11.04 3.06
CA ASP A 55 0.24 11.75 1.80
C ASP A 55 0.52 10.84 0.61
N TRP A 56 0.81 9.56 0.86
CA TRP A 56 1.08 8.62 -0.22
C TRP A 56 -0.19 8.16 -0.93
N PHE A 57 -1.29 8.05 -0.18
CA PHE A 57 -2.53 7.55 -0.75
C PHE A 57 -3.30 8.64 -1.44
N LEU A 58 -3.99 8.26 -2.52
CA LEU A 58 -4.87 9.19 -3.18
C LEU A 58 -6.01 9.56 -2.26
N PRO A 59 -6.47 10.80 -2.32
CA PRO A 59 -7.62 11.21 -1.51
C PRO A 59 -8.82 10.36 -1.88
N LYS A 60 -9.41 9.79 -0.83
CA LYS A 60 -10.50 8.92 -1.08
C LYS A 60 -11.77 9.71 -1.15
N ALA A 61 -12.45 9.63 -2.15
CA ALA A 61 -13.70 10.33 -2.29
C ALA A 61 -13.58 11.75 -1.86
N SER A 62 -12.70 12.11 -1.76
CA SER A 62 -12.44 13.30 -1.29
C SER A 62 -13.36 14.25 -0.99
N LYS A 63 -13.62 14.20 -0.59
CA LYS A 63 -14.19 14.89 -0.29
C LYS A 63 -14.26 15.82 -0.37
N PRO A 64 -14.43 15.92 -0.53
CA PRO A 64 -14.46 17.02 -0.80
C PRO A 64 -14.69 17.75 -0.16
#